data_c2f4d69e53da3be999ecfca7e352a90a
#
_entry.id   c2f4d69e53da3be999ecfca7e352a90a
#
_cell.length_a   1.000
_cell.length_b   1.000
_cell.length_c   1.000
_cell.angle_alpha   90.00
_cell.angle_beta   90.00
_cell.angle_gamma   90.00
#
_symmetry.space_group_name_H-M   'P 1'
#
loop_
_entity.id
_entity.type
_entity.pdbx_description
1 polymer ?
#
loop_
_entity_poly.entity_id
_entity_poly.type
_entity_poly.pdbx_seq_one_letter_code
_entity_poly.pdbx_strand_id
1 'polypeptide(L)'
;MRLSKAFLKTYKESPKEVELASHQLMLRTSMIKQLTRGVYSYLPLGYRVLRKIENITREEMNRAGAQEIHMPVLQPASLWEESGRWFAYGPELMRLKDRNEREFALGPTHEEVVTDIVRNMVSSYKELPFNLYQIQTKFRDEIRPRFGLMRGREFVMKDAYSFHIDQESLDEEYQNMKSAYERIFTRCGLNFRAVEADSGSIGGDSSNEFMVLAESGEDDILYDDSSNYAANIEKAQSIIELKESDEEKLPKELVKTPHAKTIEDLAKFLNIPKEKTVKAVMLKEITEDGENFVLALIRGDLDVNSIKLKNAIGAKTELEMMTTEDCEKFGIVPGYAGSYEKKEGLKVVIDETVKYVRNFALGANKEEYHYINVNLEDIVYDMVSDIRNAREGDTAPDGKGTLKLAKGIEVGHIFKLGDKYSKALNAAVLDENGKQQIMKMGCYGIGISRVMAAAIEQNNDEYGIIWPKNIAPYLVDVIIANVKDEVQSSLGEKIYEELLSNGIEVVLDDRNERAGFKFKDADLIGFPLKIVAGKSAAEGKVEIKDRRTGESTEVKAEDVLQFVKNFMKD
;
A
#
# COMPACT_ATOMS: atom_id res chain seq x y z
N MET A 1 -32.34 -4.49 -12.50
CA MET A 1 -31.58 -4.43 -13.78
C MET A 1 -31.84 -5.72 -14.57
N ARG A 2 -32.09 -5.63 -15.89
CA ARG A 2 -32.22 -6.79 -16.76
C ARG A 2 -30.98 -6.99 -17.61
N LEU A 3 -30.39 -8.17 -17.61
CA LEU A 3 -29.14 -8.42 -18.33
C LEU A 3 -29.32 -8.41 -19.87
N SER A 4 -30.50 -8.70 -20.38
CA SER A 4 -30.81 -8.55 -21.81
C SER A 4 -30.66 -7.11 -22.33
N LYS A 5 -30.75 -6.12 -21.45
CA LYS A 5 -30.64 -4.68 -21.75
C LYS A 5 -29.39 -4.02 -21.15
N ALA A 6 -28.55 -4.80 -20.45
CA ALA A 6 -27.36 -4.29 -19.79
C ALA A 6 -26.23 -4.01 -20.81
N PHE A 7 -25.50 -2.92 -20.61
CA PHE A 7 -24.24 -2.69 -21.30
C PHE A 7 -23.15 -3.55 -20.65
N LEU A 8 -23.20 -4.83 -20.93
CA LEU A 8 -22.34 -5.86 -20.33
C LEU A 8 -21.92 -6.86 -21.38
N LYS A 9 -20.63 -7.17 -21.40
CA LYS A 9 -20.08 -8.26 -22.21
C LYS A 9 -19.01 -8.97 -21.39
N THR A 10 -19.10 -10.28 -21.32
CA THR A 10 -18.09 -11.12 -20.69
C THR A 10 -17.14 -11.69 -21.74
N TYR A 11 -15.89 -11.93 -21.33
CA TYR A 11 -14.84 -12.49 -22.19
C TYR A 11 -14.27 -13.75 -21.54
N LYS A 12 -13.96 -14.75 -22.38
CA LYS A 12 -13.34 -16.00 -21.90
C LYS A 12 -11.91 -15.79 -21.47
N GLU A 13 -11.19 -14.92 -22.19
CA GLU A 13 -9.76 -14.68 -22.00
C GLU A 13 -9.51 -13.20 -21.74
N SER A 14 -8.45 -12.89 -21.03
CA SER A 14 -7.85 -11.57 -20.87
C SER A 14 -6.70 -11.36 -21.87
N PRO A 15 -6.28 -10.13 -22.13
CA PRO A 15 -5.06 -9.88 -22.87
C PRO A 15 -3.85 -10.57 -22.21
N LYS A 16 -2.92 -11.10 -23.03
CA LYS A 16 -1.79 -11.93 -22.55
C LYS A 16 -0.81 -11.16 -21.64
N GLU A 17 -0.78 -9.84 -21.76
CA GLU A 17 0.12 -8.99 -20.97
C GLU A 17 -0.42 -8.68 -19.56
N VAL A 18 -1.61 -9.17 -19.22
CA VAL A 18 -2.24 -8.90 -17.93
C VAL A 18 -1.92 -10.03 -16.95
N GLU A 19 -1.19 -9.71 -15.91
CA GLU A 19 -0.66 -10.69 -14.95
C GLU A 19 -1.60 -10.93 -13.77
N LEU A 20 -2.08 -9.86 -13.12
CA LEU A 20 -2.87 -9.97 -11.89
C LEU A 20 -4.31 -10.43 -12.11
N ALA A 21 -4.80 -11.27 -11.20
CA ALA A 21 -6.17 -11.80 -11.21
C ALA A 21 -7.22 -10.67 -11.21
N SER A 22 -7.08 -9.66 -10.38
CA SER A 22 -8.00 -8.52 -10.33
C SER A 22 -8.11 -7.81 -11.68
N HIS A 23 -6.98 -7.52 -12.31
CA HIS A 23 -6.96 -6.85 -13.61
C HIS A 23 -7.59 -7.72 -14.71
N GLN A 24 -7.24 -9.02 -14.75
CA GLN A 24 -7.83 -9.99 -15.68
C GLN A 24 -9.34 -10.07 -15.53
N LEU A 25 -9.82 -10.25 -14.30
CA LEU A 25 -11.24 -10.42 -14.00
C LEU A 25 -12.05 -9.16 -14.28
N MET A 26 -11.54 -7.97 -13.93
CA MET A 26 -12.21 -6.70 -14.25
C MET A 26 -12.35 -6.46 -15.76
N LEU A 27 -11.35 -6.83 -16.56
CA LEU A 27 -11.44 -6.75 -18.04
C LEU A 27 -12.41 -7.80 -18.59
N ARG A 28 -12.32 -9.04 -18.12
CA ARG A 28 -13.19 -10.14 -18.58
C ARG A 28 -14.67 -9.92 -18.27
N THR A 29 -14.98 -9.23 -17.18
CA THR A 29 -16.34 -8.88 -16.76
C THR A 29 -16.83 -7.53 -17.27
N SER A 30 -16.04 -6.84 -18.10
CA SER A 30 -16.31 -5.47 -18.55
C SER A 30 -16.62 -4.50 -17.39
N MET A 31 -15.92 -4.62 -16.28
CA MET A 31 -16.01 -3.65 -15.19
C MET A 31 -15.19 -2.41 -15.49
N ILE A 32 -14.06 -2.60 -16.17
CA ILE A 32 -13.20 -1.52 -16.64
C ILE A 32 -12.83 -1.73 -18.11
N LYS A 33 -12.48 -0.63 -18.77
CA LYS A 33 -11.88 -0.64 -20.10
C LYS A 33 -10.69 0.30 -20.13
N GLN A 34 -9.55 -0.21 -20.54
CA GLN A 34 -8.35 0.60 -20.71
C GLN A 34 -8.53 1.57 -21.88
N LEU A 35 -8.33 2.87 -21.61
CA LEU A 35 -8.27 3.92 -22.62
C LEU A 35 -6.84 4.06 -23.14
N THR A 36 -5.91 4.21 -22.22
CA THR A 36 -4.47 4.17 -22.44
C THR A 36 -3.79 3.56 -21.21
N ARG A 37 -2.48 3.34 -21.27
CA ARG A 37 -1.74 2.69 -20.19
C ARG A 37 -1.86 3.48 -18.87
N GLY A 38 -2.42 2.85 -17.85
CA GLY A 38 -2.67 3.46 -16.52
C GLY A 38 -3.89 4.36 -16.45
N VAL A 39 -4.75 4.44 -17.50
CA VAL A 39 -5.98 5.22 -17.52
C VAL A 39 -7.13 4.33 -17.97
N TYR A 40 -8.19 4.26 -17.16
CA TYR A 40 -9.30 3.33 -17.32
C TYR A 40 -10.65 4.02 -17.26
N SER A 41 -11.57 3.61 -18.13
CA SER A 41 -12.99 3.91 -18.00
C SER A 41 -13.65 2.84 -17.11
N TYR A 42 -14.43 3.28 -16.13
CA TYR A 42 -15.29 2.40 -15.33
C TYR A 42 -16.60 2.17 -16.05
N LEU A 43 -16.91 0.93 -16.35
CA LEU A 43 -18.17 0.55 -17.00
C LEU A 43 -19.25 0.24 -15.94
N PRO A 44 -20.54 0.06 -16.30
CA PRO A 44 -21.63 0.09 -15.33
C PRO A 44 -21.46 -0.78 -14.08
N LEU A 45 -20.99 -2.04 -14.22
CA LEU A 45 -20.76 -2.90 -13.05
C LEU A 45 -19.60 -2.41 -12.19
N GLY A 46 -18.47 -2.07 -12.81
CA GLY A 46 -17.30 -1.56 -12.10
C GLY A 46 -17.56 -0.22 -11.40
N TYR A 47 -18.27 0.69 -12.08
CA TYR A 47 -18.63 1.97 -11.49
C TYR A 47 -19.58 1.81 -10.30
N ARG A 48 -20.48 0.81 -10.36
CA ARG A 48 -21.37 0.49 -9.25
C ARG A 48 -20.59 0.02 -8.01
N VAL A 49 -19.58 -0.84 -8.18
CA VAL A 49 -18.67 -1.24 -7.10
C VAL A 49 -17.92 -0.03 -6.53
N LEU A 50 -17.33 0.79 -7.40
CA LEU A 50 -16.61 2.00 -7.00
C LEU A 50 -17.49 2.90 -6.13
N ARG A 51 -18.73 3.19 -6.55
CA ARG A 51 -19.69 4.00 -5.81
C ARG A 51 -20.07 3.41 -4.45
N LYS A 52 -20.12 2.09 -4.30
CA LYS A 52 -20.37 1.44 -3.00
C LYS A 52 -19.19 1.64 -2.04
N ILE A 53 -17.97 1.49 -2.52
CA ILE A 53 -16.76 1.76 -1.73
C ILE A 53 -16.72 3.24 -1.32
N GLU A 54 -17.01 4.16 -2.24
CA GLU A 54 -17.13 5.59 -1.94
C GLU A 54 -18.17 5.87 -0.86
N ASN A 55 -19.35 5.23 -0.92
CA ASN A 55 -20.43 5.44 0.03
C ASN A 55 -20.06 4.90 1.43
N ILE A 56 -19.47 3.71 1.52
CA ILE A 56 -18.96 3.17 2.78
C ILE A 56 -17.93 4.14 3.40
N THR A 57 -17.01 4.62 2.56
CA THR A 57 -15.98 5.58 2.98
C THR A 57 -16.61 6.87 3.48
N ARG A 58 -17.57 7.43 2.75
CA ARG A 58 -18.29 8.68 3.11
C ARG A 58 -19.03 8.54 4.44
N GLU A 59 -19.73 7.43 4.65
CA GLU A 59 -20.45 7.16 5.89
C GLU A 59 -19.52 7.11 7.11
N GLU A 60 -18.37 6.44 6.99
CA GLU A 60 -17.42 6.34 8.10
C GLU A 60 -16.64 7.65 8.33
N MET A 61 -16.32 8.41 7.28
CA MET A 61 -15.73 9.74 7.41
C MET A 61 -16.69 10.71 8.11
N ASN A 62 -17.96 10.73 7.72
CA ASN A 62 -18.99 11.54 8.37
C ASN A 62 -19.20 11.12 9.83
N ARG A 63 -19.20 9.81 10.13
CA ARG A 63 -19.28 9.28 11.50
C ARG A 63 -18.11 9.74 12.36
N ALA A 64 -16.91 9.86 11.76
CA ALA A 64 -15.72 10.36 12.43
C ALA A 64 -15.70 11.88 12.59
N GLY A 65 -16.73 12.62 12.12
CA GLY A 65 -16.85 14.06 12.24
C GLY A 65 -16.19 14.87 11.13
N ALA A 66 -15.65 14.21 10.10
CA ALA A 66 -15.06 14.89 8.95
C ALA A 66 -16.15 15.46 8.02
N GLN A 67 -15.84 16.57 7.32
CA GLN A 67 -16.76 17.29 6.44
C GLN A 67 -16.34 17.16 4.99
N GLU A 68 -17.29 16.78 4.13
CA GLU A 68 -17.01 16.60 2.70
C GLU A 68 -16.94 17.95 1.97
N ILE A 69 -15.86 18.15 1.20
CA ILE A 69 -15.66 19.27 0.28
C ILE A 69 -15.30 18.73 -1.11
N HIS A 70 -15.21 19.62 -2.10
CA HIS A 70 -14.75 19.25 -3.43
C HIS A 70 -13.78 20.32 -3.96
N MET A 71 -12.52 19.94 -4.16
CA MET A 71 -11.45 20.83 -4.58
C MET A 71 -11.09 20.62 -6.06
N PRO A 72 -10.53 21.63 -6.75
CA PRO A 72 -10.13 21.50 -8.15
C PRO A 72 -9.02 20.49 -8.36
N VAL A 73 -9.08 19.74 -9.45
CA VAL A 73 -7.96 18.88 -9.90
C VAL A 73 -6.84 19.72 -10.52
N LEU A 74 -7.20 20.78 -11.25
CA LEU A 74 -6.24 21.70 -11.84
C LEU A 74 -5.75 22.70 -10.77
N GLN A 75 -4.45 22.68 -10.51
CA GLN A 75 -3.81 23.44 -9.44
C GLN A 75 -2.77 24.40 -10.01
N PRO A 76 -2.72 25.68 -9.56
CA PRO A 76 -1.73 26.62 -10.04
C PRO A 76 -0.33 26.30 -9.49
N ALA A 77 0.71 26.47 -10.31
CA ALA A 77 2.10 26.26 -9.92
C ALA A 77 2.51 27.07 -8.68
N SER A 78 1.95 28.28 -8.51
CA SER A 78 2.30 29.16 -7.40
C SER A 78 2.08 28.56 -6.01
N LEU A 79 1.04 27.73 -5.81
CA LEU A 79 0.82 27.04 -4.53
C LEU A 79 1.91 25.96 -4.27
N TRP A 80 2.32 25.26 -5.31
CA TRP A 80 3.36 24.26 -5.25
C TRP A 80 4.76 24.88 -5.07
N GLU A 81 5.00 26.04 -5.65
CA GLU A 81 6.22 26.83 -5.43
C GLU A 81 6.29 27.34 -4.00
N GLU A 82 5.18 27.85 -3.45
CA GLU A 82 5.08 28.34 -2.07
C GLU A 82 5.36 27.22 -1.06
N SER A 83 4.89 25.98 -1.30
CA SER A 83 5.19 24.82 -0.47
C SER A 83 6.61 24.26 -0.69
N GLY A 84 7.32 24.72 -1.72
CA GLY A 84 8.63 24.19 -2.14
C GLY A 84 8.56 22.86 -2.91
N ARG A 85 7.34 22.37 -3.22
CA ARG A 85 7.16 21.05 -3.84
C ARG A 85 7.11 21.07 -5.36
N TRP A 86 7.08 22.23 -6.01
CA TRP A 86 7.02 22.31 -7.48
C TRP A 86 8.12 21.51 -8.17
N PHE A 87 9.35 21.59 -7.66
CA PHE A 87 10.48 20.80 -8.16
C PHE A 87 10.73 19.52 -7.34
N ALA A 88 10.55 19.59 -6.02
CA ALA A 88 10.85 18.49 -5.12
C ALA A 88 9.94 17.27 -5.28
N TYR A 89 8.70 17.44 -5.80
CA TYR A 89 7.80 16.32 -6.07
C TYR A 89 8.32 15.42 -7.21
N GLY A 90 9.18 15.95 -8.06
CA GLY A 90 9.77 15.19 -9.15
C GLY A 90 8.89 15.05 -10.40
N PRO A 91 9.22 14.08 -11.29
CA PRO A 91 8.59 13.94 -12.60
C PRO A 91 7.15 13.40 -12.57
N GLU A 92 6.72 12.81 -11.45
CA GLU A 92 5.34 12.32 -11.29
C GLU A 92 4.30 13.44 -11.19
N LEU A 93 4.72 14.68 -10.92
CA LEU A 93 3.84 15.84 -10.99
C LEU A 93 3.58 16.19 -12.45
N MET A 94 2.36 15.91 -12.92
CA MET A 94 1.95 16.19 -14.31
C MET A 94 1.72 17.70 -14.49
N ARG A 95 2.69 18.37 -15.10
CA ARG A 95 2.69 19.83 -15.34
C ARG A 95 2.13 20.17 -16.71
N LEU A 96 1.44 21.30 -16.80
CA LEU A 96 0.86 21.79 -18.07
C LEU A 96 0.81 23.33 -18.04
N LYS A 97 0.59 23.91 -19.23
CA LYS A 97 0.39 25.36 -19.39
C LYS A 97 -0.97 25.65 -19.97
N ASP A 98 -1.56 26.76 -19.54
CA ASP A 98 -2.77 27.28 -20.18
C ASP A 98 -2.44 28.11 -21.45
N ARG A 99 -3.46 28.66 -22.09
CA ARG A 99 -3.30 29.49 -23.31
C ARG A 99 -2.50 30.78 -23.10
N ASN A 100 -2.34 31.19 -21.85
CA ASN A 100 -1.58 32.38 -21.46
C ASN A 100 -0.18 32.03 -20.93
N GLU A 101 0.30 30.80 -21.18
CA GLU A 101 1.59 30.27 -20.72
C GLU A 101 1.71 30.18 -19.17
N ARG A 102 0.61 30.25 -18.43
CA ARG A 102 0.62 30.08 -16.96
C ARG A 102 0.76 28.59 -16.63
N GLU A 103 1.61 28.30 -15.67
CA GLU A 103 1.93 26.93 -15.26
C GLU A 103 0.93 26.40 -14.24
N PHE A 104 0.52 25.16 -14.45
CA PHE A 104 -0.40 24.39 -13.61
C PHE A 104 0.11 22.96 -13.45
N ALA A 105 -0.48 22.24 -12.48
CA ALA A 105 -0.36 20.81 -12.37
C ALA A 105 -1.74 20.14 -12.26
N LEU A 106 -1.83 18.88 -12.69
CA LEU A 106 -2.94 18.01 -12.31
C LEU A 106 -2.63 17.44 -10.94
N GLY A 107 -3.51 17.65 -9.97
CA GLY A 107 -3.28 17.35 -8.57
C GLY A 107 -3.03 15.86 -8.28
N PRO A 108 -1.83 15.48 -7.85
CA PRO A 108 -1.56 14.14 -7.31
C PRO A 108 -2.03 13.99 -5.86
N THR A 109 -2.22 15.12 -5.19
CA THR A 109 -2.66 15.31 -3.81
C THR A 109 -3.14 16.77 -3.63
N HIS A 110 -3.67 17.18 -2.47
CA HIS A 110 -4.30 18.50 -2.29
C HIS A 110 -3.87 19.22 -0.99
N GLU A 111 -2.72 18.91 -0.40
CA GLU A 111 -2.21 19.61 0.80
C GLU A 111 -2.14 21.11 0.59
N GLU A 112 -1.62 21.54 -0.55
CA GLU A 112 -1.48 22.96 -0.91
C GLU A 112 -2.83 23.65 -1.03
N VAL A 113 -3.77 23.03 -1.74
CA VAL A 113 -5.09 23.61 -2.02
C VAL A 113 -5.91 23.74 -0.75
N VAL A 114 -5.95 22.70 0.08
CA VAL A 114 -6.72 22.74 1.34
C VAL A 114 -6.12 23.72 2.34
N THR A 115 -4.80 23.81 2.40
CA THR A 115 -4.10 24.76 3.27
C THR A 115 -4.39 26.21 2.82
N ASP A 116 -4.43 26.46 1.51
CA ASP A 116 -4.81 27.78 0.98
C ASP A 116 -6.25 28.16 1.33
N ILE A 117 -7.20 27.23 1.23
CA ILE A 117 -8.58 27.44 1.68
C ILE A 117 -8.60 27.82 3.17
N VAL A 118 -7.95 27.03 4.01
CA VAL A 118 -8.00 27.19 5.47
C VAL A 118 -7.31 28.47 5.92
N ARG A 119 -6.14 28.83 5.39
CA ARG A 119 -5.44 30.08 5.77
C ARG A 119 -6.23 31.34 5.46
N ASN A 120 -7.14 31.27 4.48
CA ASN A 120 -7.99 32.40 4.08
C ASN A 120 -9.34 32.44 4.82
N MET A 121 -9.73 31.37 5.51
CA MET A 121 -11.05 31.26 6.14
C MET A 121 -11.01 31.17 7.66
N VAL A 122 -9.93 30.67 8.24
CA VAL A 122 -9.81 30.36 9.68
C VAL A 122 -8.83 31.32 10.32
N SER A 123 -9.24 31.99 11.40
CA SER A 123 -8.43 33.03 12.04
C SER A 123 -8.24 32.85 13.55
N SER A 124 -9.04 31.99 14.19
CA SER A 124 -9.05 31.80 15.64
C SER A 124 -8.90 30.34 16.03
N TYR A 125 -8.16 30.06 17.09
CA TYR A 125 -8.04 28.73 17.68
C TYR A 125 -9.39 28.09 18.06
N LYS A 126 -10.41 28.91 18.32
CA LYS A 126 -11.78 28.45 18.63
C LYS A 126 -12.48 27.74 17.48
N GLU A 127 -11.95 27.87 16.26
CA GLU A 127 -12.47 27.21 15.08
C GLU A 127 -11.83 25.84 14.85
N LEU A 128 -10.80 25.50 15.61
CA LEU A 128 -10.07 24.22 15.59
C LEU A 128 -10.56 23.27 16.71
N PRO A 129 -10.41 21.95 16.57
CA PRO A 129 -9.97 21.24 15.36
C PRO A 129 -11.10 20.98 14.37
N PHE A 130 -10.76 20.69 13.12
CA PHE A 130 -11.69 20.16 12.12
C PHE A 130 -10.95 19.30 11.09
N ASN A 131 -11.73 18.49 10.36
CA ASN A 131 -11.25 17.62 9.31
C ASN A 131 -12.09 17.81 8.04
N LEU A 132 -11.43 18.09 6.92
CA LEU A 132 -12.06 18.27 5.59
C LEU A 132 -11.62 17.11 4.69
N TYR A 133 -12.55 16.48 3.97
CA TYR A 133 -12.21 15.40 3.06
C TYR A 133 -12.92 15.56 1.71
N GLN A 134 -12.36 14.93 0.70
CA GLN A 134 -12.98 14.79 -0.62
C GLN A 134 -12.81 13.36 -1.15
N ILE A 135 -13.65 13.00 -2.12
CA ILE A 135 -13.44 11.84 -2.99
C ILE A 135 -13.28 12.38 -4.39
N GLN A 136 -12.07 12.33 -4.92
CA GLN A 136 -11.68 13.06 -6.12
C GLN A 136 -10.67 12.28 -6.95
N THR A 137 -10.69 12.51 -8.27
CA THR A 137 -9.66 12.03 -9.20
C THR A 137 -8.30 12.64 -8.89
N LYS A 138 -7.25 11.83 -8.95
CA LYS A 138 -5.85 12.23 -8.84
C LYS A 138 -5.09 11.83 -10.09
N PHE A 139 -4.02 12.57 -10.37
CA PHE A 139 -3.10 12.30 -11.47
C PHE A 139 -1.68 12.17 -10.93
N ARG A 140 -1.02 11.06 -11.27
CA ARG A 140 0.42 10.88 -11.08
C ARG A 140 1.01 10.39 -12.38
N ASP A 141 1.99 11.10 -12.92
CA ASP A 141 2.64 10.70 -14.19
C ASP A 141 3.57 9.51 -13.97
N GLU A 142 2.97 8.42 -13.53
CA GLU A 142 3.63 7.16 -13.25
C GLU A 142 4.38 6.66 -14.50
N ILE A 143 5.69 6.46 -14.36
CA ILE A 143 6.55 6.06 -15.49
C ILE A 143 6.24 4.64 -15.97
N ARG A 144 5.85 3.75 -15.05
CA ARG A 144 5.53 2.34 -15.34
C ARG A 144 4.20 1.92 -14.72
N PRO A 145 3.07 2.45 -15.23
CA PRO A 145 1.77 1.99 -14.76
C PRO A 145 1.61 0.50 -15.04
N ARG A 146 1.17 -0.24 -14.05
CA ARG A 146 1.04 -1.69 -14.11
C ARG A 146 -0.09 -2.18 -13.19
N PHE A 147 -0.50 -3.44 -13.34
CA PHE A 147 -1.46 -4.09 -12.47
C PHE A 147 -2.85 -3.44 -12.43
N GLY A 148 -3.30 -2.88 -13.56
CA GLY A 148 -4.66 -2.33 -13.70
C GLY A 148 -4.88 -1.13 -12.78
N LEU A 149 -5.86 -1.25 -11.87
CA LEU A 149 -6.23 -0.19 -10.92
C LEU A 149 -5.28 -0.09 -9.70
N MET A 150 -4.34 -1.02 -9.55
CA MET A 150 -3.38 -0.98 -8.43
C MET A 150 -2.41 0.19 -8.58
N ARG A 151 -1.87 0.41 -9.79
CA ARG A 151 -0.89 1.46 -10.07
C ARG A 151 -1.17 2.13 -11.41
N GLY A 152 -2.15 3.02 -11.41
CA GLY A 152 -2.56 3.82 -12.56
C GLY A 152 -2.03 5.24 -12.52
N ARG A 153 -2.16 5.96 -13.65
CA ARG A 153 -1.88 7.41 -13.74
C ARG A 153 -3.04 8.25 -13.26
N GLU A 154 -4.25 7.82 -13.58
CA GLU A 154 -5.50 8.44 -13.13
C GLU A 154 -6.25 7.47 -12.23
N PHE A 155 -6.63 7.90 -11.04
CA PHE A 155 -7.30 7.06 -10.05
C PHE A 155 -8.18 7.89 -9.11
N VAL A 156 -9.11 7.23 -8.42
CA VAL A 156 -9.99 7.87 -7.44
C VAL A 156 -9.41 7.67 -6.05
N MET A 157 -9.25 8.78 -5.33
CA MET A 157 -8.76 8.80 -3.94
C MET A 157 -9.76 9.51 -3.04
N LYS A 158 -9.96 8.99 -1.83
CA LYS A 158 -10.44 9.79 -0.72
C LYS A 158 -9.20 10.38 -0.03
N ASP A 159 -9.12 11.67 0.03
CA ASP A 159 -8.10 12.39 0.78
C ASP A 159 -8.75 13.32 1.79
N ALA A 160 -8.24 13.28 3.03
CA ALA A 160 -8.71 14.09 4.14
C ALA A 160 -7.55 14.84 4.78
N TYR A 161 -7.85 15.99 5.33
CA TYR A 161 -6.88 16.90 5.93
C TYR A 161 -7.45 17.50 7.20
N SER A 162 -6.74 17.32 8.31
CA SER A 162 -7.15 17.88 9.59
C SER A 162 -6.25 19.01 10.03
N PHE A 163 -6.81 19.96 10.78
CA PHE A 163 -6.12 21.15 11.27
C PHE A 163 -6.31 21.29 12.77
N HIS A 164 -5.21 21.56 13.50
CA HIS A 164 -5.14 21.51 14.95
C HIS A 164 -4.31 22.66 15.50
N ILE A 165 -4.61 23.04 16.75
CA ILE A 165 -3.82 24.05 17.45
C ILE A 165 -2.49 23.50 17.97
N ASP A 166 -2.45 22.21 18.33
CA ASP A 166 -1.30 21.56 18.96
C ASP A 166 -1.15 20.09 18.54
N GLN A 167 -0.14 19.43 19.07
CA GLN A 167 0.19 18.03 18.77
C GLN A 167 -0.79 17.07 19.42
N GLU A 168 -1.28 17.34 20.63
CA GLU A 168 -2.21 16.47 21.35
C GLU A 168 -3.52 16.31 20.58
N SER A 169 -4.09 17.41 20.10
CA SER A 169 -5.28 17.40 19.24
C SER A 169 -5.05 16.67 17.92
N LEU A 170 -3.87 16.80 17.31
CA LEU A 170 -3.51 16.04 16.10
C LEU A 170 -3.43 14.54 16.40
N ASP A 171 -2.87 14.15 17.54
CA ASP A 171 -2.72 12.76 17.94
C ASP A 171 -4.07 12.09 18.19
N GLU A 172 -5.02 12.80 18.80
CA GLU A 172 -6.39 12.33 18.98
C GLU A 172 -7.10 12.08 17.64
N GLU A 173 -7.01 13.04 16.71
CA GLU A 173 -7.62 12.90 15.39
C GLU A 173 -6.94 11.79 14.55
N TYR A 174 -5.65 11.61 14.70
CA TYR A 174 -4.94 10.51 14.05
C TYR A 174 -5.50 9.14 14.48
N GLN A 175 -5.78 8.93 15.78
CA GLN A 175 -6.39 7.71 16.28
C GLN A 175 -7.86 7.56 15.82
N ASN A 176 -8.61 8.67 15.76
CA ASN A 176 -9.97 8.70 15.22
C ASN A 176 -9.98 8.24 13.75
N MET A 177 -9.07 8.78 12.93
CA MET A 177 -8.93 8.40 11.52
C MET A 177 -8.46 6.95 11.35
N LYS A 178 -7.52 6.48 12.17
CA LYS A 178 -7.11 5.07 12.17
C LYS A 178 -8.32 4.16 12.39
N SER A 179 -9.13 4.44 13.40
CA SER A 179 -10.34 3.68 13.71
C SER A 179 -11.39 3.75 12.59
N ALA A 180 -11.53 4.92 11.94
CA ALA A 180 -12.42 5.07 10.79
C ALA A 180 -11.98 4.19 9.60
N TYR A 181 -10.67 4.14 9.30
CA TYR A 181 -10.11 3.29 8.25
C TYR A 181 -10.30 1.80 8.54
N GLU A 182 -10.07 1.37 9.77
CA GLU A 182 -10.33 0.00 10.18
C GLU A 182 -11.79 -0.40 9.91
N ARG A 183 -12.76 0.48 10.22
CA ARG A 183 -14.18 0.24 9.90
C ARG A 183 -14.45 0.23 8.40
N ILE A 184 -13.86 1.16 7.62
CA ILE A 184 -14.03 1.22 6.17
C ILE A 184 -13.58 -0.10 5.54
N PHE A 185 -12.36 -0.55 5.82
CA PHE A 185 -11.81 -1.76 5.19
C PHE A 185 -12.51 -3.03 5.67
N THR A 186 -12.90 -3.10 6.94
CA THR A 186 -13.73 -4.20 7.48
C THR A 186 -15.07 -4.27 6.76
N ARG A 187 -15.75 -3.13 6.57
CA ARG A 187 -17.03 -3.05 5.84
C ARG A 187 -16.87 -3.40 4.36
N CYS A 188 -15.73 -3.11 3.76
CA CYS A 188 -15.39 -3.56 2.41
C CYS A 188 -15.05 -5.06 2.34
N GLY A 189 -14.98 -5.75 3.48
CA GLY A 189 -14.70 -7.20 3.55
C GLY A 189 -13.23 -7.53 3.28
N LEU A 190 -12.30 -6.64 3.61
CA LEU A 190 -10.87 -6.84 3.42
C LEU A 190 -10.22 -7.45 4.65
N ASN A 191 -9.28 -8.37 4.44
CA ASN A 191 -8.32 -8.79 5.45
C ASN A 191 -7.07 -7.90 5.32
N PHE A 192 -6.81 -7.07 6.31
CA PHE A 192 -5.77 -6.06 6.28
C PHE A 192 -5.00 -5.96 7.59
N ARG A 193 -3.84 -5.31 7.54
CA ARG A 193 -3.06 -4.89 8.72
C ARG A 193 -2.77 -3.40 8.62
N ALA A 194 -2.86 -2.71 9.76
CA ALA A 194 -2.30 -1.36 9.88
C ALA A 194 -0.81 -1.53 10.26
N VAL A 195 0.09 -1.08 9.39
CA VAL A 195 1.54 -1.25 9.55
C VAL A 195 2.22 0.10 9.76
N GLU A 196 3.27 0.12 10.56
CA GLU A 196 4.13 1.30 10.67
C GLU A 196 4.92 1.47 9.37
N ALA A 197 4.94 2.70 8.86
CA ALA A 197 5.55 3.03 7.58
C ALA A 197 6.41 4.30 7.64
N ASP A 198 7.26 4.49 6.65
CA ASP A 198 7.98 5.74 6.45
C ASP A 198 7.07 6.81 5.82
N SER A 199 7.25 8.08 6.23
CA SER A 199 6.41 9.18 5.72
C SER A 199 6.79 9.65 4.32
N GLY A 200 7.93 9.22 3.78
CA GLY A 200 8.41 9.53 2.44
C GLY A 200 8.41 11.01 2.08
N SER A 201 8.11 11.33 0.82
CA SER A 201 8.07 12.71 0.29
C SER A 201 6.96 13.57 0.89
N ILE A 202 5.91 12.97 1.44
CA ILE A 202 4.82 13.69 2.13
C ILE A 202 5.37 14.31 3.40
N GLY A 203 6.23 13.57 4.14
CA GLY A 203 6.88 14.01 5.38
C GLY A 203 5.99 13.89 6.60
N GLY A 204 6.52 14.26 7.75
CA GLY A 204 5.88 14.10 9.06
C GLY A 204 6.63 13.10 9.94
N ASP A 205 6.23 13.00 11.21
CA ASP A 205 6.97 12.25 12.22
C ASP A 205 6.50 10.80 12.39
N SER A 206 5.31 10.46 11.90
CA SER A 206 4.71 9.13 12.04
C SER A 206 3.67 8.87 10.96
N SER A 207 3.66 7.67 10.42
CA SER A 207 2.63 7.23 9.49
C SER A 207 2.25 5.76 9.69
N ASN A 208 1.03 5.40 9.29
CA ASN A 208 0.57 4.03 9.18
C ASN A 208 -0.03 3.78 7.80
N GLU A 209 0.39 2.69 7.19
CA GLU A 209 -0.22 2.15 5.99
C GLU A 209 -1.23 1.05 6.36
N PHE A 210 -2.30 0.97 5.58
CA PHE A 210 -3.25 -0.13 5.66
C PHE A 210 -3.00 -1.08 4.50
N MET A 211 -2.42 -2.23 4.83
CA MET A 211 -1.99 -3.25 3.88
C MET A 211 -2.99 -4.38 3.80
N VAL A 212 -3.55 -4.59 2.63
CA VAL A 212 -4.37 -5.76 2.33
C VAL A 212 -3.44 -6.92 2.02
N LEU A 213 -3.58 -8.02 2.78
CA LEU A 213 -2.73 -9.20 2.62
C LEU A 213 -3.08 -9.95 1.34
N ALA A 214 -2.15 -10.01 0.39
CA ALA A 214 -2.32 -10.72 -0.88
C ALA A 214 -0.95 -11.14 -1.43
N GLU A 215 -0.85 -12.35 -1.99
CA GLU A 215 0.40 -12.86 -2.60
C GLU A 215 0.91 -11.96 -3.75
N SER A 216 -0.02 -11.26 -4.41
CA SER A 216 0.27 -10.30 -5.47
C SER A 216 0.65 -8.90 -4.98
N GLY A 217 0.78 -8.69 -3.67
CA GLY A 217 1.19 -7.41 -3.07
C GLY A 217 2.58 -6.98 -3.53
N GLU A 218 2.78 -5.67 -3.67
CA GLU A 218 4.07 -5.09 -4.07
C GLU A 218 5.01 -4.91 -2.87
N ASP A 219 4.46 -4.68 -1.67
CA ASP A 219 5.21 -4.34 -0.48
C ASP A 219 5.40 -5.55 0.43
N ASP A 220 6.61 -5.69 0.95
CA ASP A 220 6.93 -6.70 1.95
C ASP A 220 6.66 -6.14 3.35
N ILE A 221 5.84 -6.86 4.13
CA ILE A 221 5.52 -6.52 5.52
C ILE A 221 5.94 -7.64 6.45
N LEU A 222 6.45 -7.26 7.61
CA LEU A 222 6.72 -8.17 8.71
C LEU A 222 5.68 -7.97 9.80
N TYR A 223 5.08 -9.04 10.25
CA TYR A 223 4.02 -9.02 11.28
C TYR A 223 4.14 -10.19 12.24
N ASP A 224 3.52 -10.07 13.39
CA ASP A 224 3.42 -11.12 14.39
C ASP A 224 1.95 -11.44 14.69
N ASP A 225 1.59 -12.73 14.71
CA ASP A 225 0.23 -13.18 15.01
C ASP A 225 -0.11 -13.15 16.51
N SER A 226 0.89 -13.13 17.38
CA SER A 226 0.71 -13.12 18.84
C SER A 226 0.54 -11.72 19.41
N SER A 227 0.83 -10.69 18.62
CA SER A 227 0.68 -9.29 18.95
C SER A 227 0.02 -8.51 17.79
N ASN A 228 -0.20 -7.22 17.98
CA ASN A 228 -0.67 -6.34 16.90
C ASN A 228 0.49 -5.70 16.11
N TYR A 229 1.72 -6.22 16.28
CA TYR A 229 2.87 -5.68 15.56
C TYR A 229 2.81 -6.03 14.09
N ALA A 230 2.89 -4.99 13.26
CA ALA A 230 3.12 -5.10 11.83
C ALA A 230 3.82 -3.84 11.33
N ALA A 231 4.82 -4.01 10.47
CA ALA A 231 5.58 -2.91 9.89
C ALA A 231 5.99 -3.24 8.46
N ASN A 232 6.07 -2.21 7.61
CA ASN A 232 6.76 -2.33 6.33
C ASN A 232 8.22 -2.73 6.58
N ILE A 233 8.77 -3.58 5.71
CA ILE A 233 10.13 -4.12 5.89
C ILE A 233 11.18 -3.01 6.11
N GLU A 234 10.95 -1.86 5.53
CA GLU A 234 11.83 -0.69 5.64
C GLU A 234 11.88 -0.10 7.07
N LYS A 235 10.78 -0.23 7.83
CA LYS A 235 10.67 0.24 9.23
C LYS A 235 10.68 -0.87 10.25
N ALA A 236 10.56 -2.10 9.82
CA ALA A 236 10.44 -3.24 10.70
C ALA A 236 11.61 -3.33 11.68
N GLN A 237 11.25 -3.53 12.95
CA GLN A 237 12.18 -3.80 14.04
C GLN A 237 12.05 -5.25 14.46
N SER A 238 13.15 -5.82 14.93
CA SER A 238 13.15 -7.17 15.49
C SER A 238 14.26 -7.32 16.51
N ILE A 239 14.08 -8.26 17.42
CA ILE A 239 15.12 -8.67 18.36
C ILE A 239 15.89 -9.82 17.72
N ILE A 240 17.21 -9.69 17.66
CA ILE A 240 18.10 -10.79 17.31
C ILE A 240 18.82 -11.24 18.57
N GLU A 241 18.88 -12.54 18.82
CA GLU A 241 19.70 -13.05 19.93
C GLU A 241 21.19 -12.81 19.63
N LEU A 242 21.77 -11.88 20.36
CA LEU A 242 23.20 -11.57 20.30
C LEU A 242 23.89 -12.32 21.44
N LYS A 243 24.70 -13.33 21.09
CA LYS A 243 25.51 -14.07 22.05
C LYS A 243 26.98 -13.73 21.82
N GLU A 244 27.69 -13.37 22.89
CA GLU A 244 29.14 -13.25 22.80
C GLU A 244 29.74 -14.60 22.38
N SER A 245 30.65 -14.53 21.43
CA SER A 245 31.40 -15.75 21.01
C SER A 245 32.42 -16.10 22.06
N ASP A 246 32.45 -17.37 22.48
CA ASP A 246 33.46 -17.91 23.39
C ASP A 246 34.75 -18.29 22.66
N GLU A 247 34.86 -18.09 21.36
CA GLU A 247 36.03 -18.40 20.55
C GLU A 247 37.25 -17.61 20.99
N GLU A 248 38.42 -18.25 21.02
CA GLU A 248 39.68 -17.56 21.18
C GLU A 248 39.96 -16.65 19.97
N LYS A 249 40.43 -15.41 20.22
CA LYS A 249 40.81 -14.49 19.15
C LYS A 249 42.06 -14.97 18.45
N LEU A 250 41.99 -15.12 17.15
CA LEU A 250 43.10 -15.51 16.29
C LEU A 250 43.75 -14.28 15.66
N PRO A 251 45.04 -14.34 15.32
CA PRO A 251 45.72 -13.26 14.62
C PRO A 251 45.12 -13.01 13.24
N LYS A 252 44.88 -11.75 12.89
CA LYS A 252 44.43 -11.35 11.58
C LYS A 252 45.42 -11.80 10.49
N GLU A 253 44.90 -12.40 9.42
CA GLU A 253 45.69 -12.95 8.32
C GLU A 253 45.16 -12.46 6.98
N LEU A 254 46.04 -12.09 6.05
CA LEU A 254 45.71 -11.71 4.67
C LEU A 254 45.68 -12.95 3.78
N VAL A 255 44.54 -13.26 3.18
CA VAL A 255 44.34 -14.43 2.33
C VAL A 255 43.95 -14.02 0.92
N LYS A 256 44.53 -14.68 -0.08
CA LYS A 256 44.13 -14.52 -1.47
C LYS A 256 42.83 -15.32 -1.73
N THR A 257 41.78 -14.60 -2.19
CA THR A 257 40.42 -15.11 -2.41
C THR A 257 39.96 -14.78 -3.83
N PRO A 258 40.53 -15.43 -4.84
CA PRO A 258 40.25 -15.10 -6.25
C PRO A 258 38.77 -15.32 -6.56
N HIS A 259 38.19 -14.35 -7.28
CA HIS A 259 36.79 -14.32 -7.71
C HIS A 259 35.72 -14.29 -6.59
N ALA A 260 36.10 -14.17 -5.33
CA ALA A 260 35.18 -14.15 -4.19
C ALA A 260 34.75 -12.70 -3.86
N LYS A 261 33.91 -12.11 -4.72
CA LYS A 261 33.38 -10.72 -4.55
C LYS A 261 32.12 -10.65 -3.70
N THR A 262 31.33 -11.71 -3.68
CA THR A 262 30.10 -11.78 -2.90
C THR A 262 30.35 -12.52 -1.59
N ILE A 263 29.45 -12.28 -0.60
CA ILE A 263 29.52 -13.01 0.68
C ILE A 263 29.34 -14.53 0.47
N GLU A 264 28.49 -14.93 -0.48
CA GLU A 264 28.30 -16.32 -0.87
C GLU A 264 29.59 -16.96 -1.36
N ASP A 265 30.28 -16.30 -2.27
CA ASP A 265 31.53 -16.80 -2.84
C ASP A 265 32.63 -16.85 -1.78
N LEU A 266 32.72 -15.80 -0.94
CA LEU A 266 33.69 -15.73 0.13
C LEU A 266 33.48 -16.85 1.19
N ALA A 267 32.26 -17.01 1.67
CA ALA A 267 31.88 -18.04 2.63
C ALA A 267 32.16 -19.45 2.09
N LYS A 268 31.83 -19.69 0.82
CA LYS A 268 32.11 -20.95 0.13
C LYS A 268 33.62 -21.17 -0.06
N PHE A 269 34.37 -20.16 -0.47
CA PHE A 269 35.81 -20.23 -0.69
C PHE A 269 36.57 -20.57 0.61
N LEU A 270 36.20 -19.89 1.70
CA LEU A 270 36.80 -20.08 3.01
C LEU A 270 36.24 -21.28 3.80
N ASN A 271 35.15 -21.88 3.29
CA ASN A 271 34.40 -22.94 3.98
C ASN A 271 33.96 -22.55 5.40
N ILE A 272 33.39 -21.32 5.51
CA ILE A 272 32.84 -20.77 6.75
C ILE A 272 31.37 -20.37 6.55
N PRO A 273 30.55 -20.33 7.61
CA PRO A 273 29.18 -19.80 7.51
C PRO A 273 29.19 -18.31 7.21
N LYS A 274 28.11 -17.78 6.58
CA LYS A 274 27.98 -16.35 6.24
C LYS A 274 28.05 -15.45 7.48
N GLU A 275 27.57 -15.92 8.61
CA GLU A 275 27.61 -15.25 9.91
C GLU A 275 29.04 -14.97 10.40
N LYS A 276 30.02 -15.68 9.85
CA LYS A 276 31.47 -15.46 10.09
C LYS A 276 32.11 -14.51 9.06
N THR A 277 31.32 -13.82 8.30
CA THR A 277 31.78 -12.77 7.39
C THR A 277 31.14 -11.43 7.77
N VAL A 278 31.78 -10.36 7.38
CA VAL A 278 31.23 -8.98 7.46
C VAL A 278 31.29 -8.40 6.06
N LYS A 279 30.15 -7.86 5.61
CA LYS A 279 30.07 -7.16 4.33
C LYS A 279 30.11 -5.65 4.51
N ALA A 280 30.70 -4.99 3.55
CA ALA A 280 30.80 -3.54 3.46
C ALA A 280 29.87 -3.01 2.38
N VAL A 281 28.98 -2.08 2.72
CA VAL A 281 28.07 -1.40 1.80
C VAL A 281 28.48 0.07 1.73
N MET A 282 28.81 0.54 0.53
CA MET A 282 29.32 1.88 0.28
C MET A 282 28.17 2.77 -0.24
N LEU A 283 27.81 3.80 0.53
CA LEU A 283 26.67 4.68 0.26
C LEU A 283 27.09 6.15 0.32
N LYS A 284 26.33 7.02 -0.32
CA LYS A 284 26.50 8.47 -0.26
C LYS A 284 25.14 9.18 -0.17
N GLU A 285 25.15 10.30 0.51
CA GLU A 285 24.08 11.30 0.51
C GLU A 285 24.48 12.45 -0.41
N ILE A 286 23.57 12.86 -1.30
CA ILE A 286 23.75 14.04 -2.16
C ILE A 286 22.92 15.17 -1.57
N THR A 287 23.56 16.28 -1.23
CA THR A 287 22.93 17.49 -0.68
C THR A 287 23.29 18.71 -1.52
N GLU A 288 22.62 19.83 -1.28
CA GLU A 288 22.97 21.11 -1.93
C GLU A 288 24.38 21.58 -1.58
N ASP A 289 24.90 21.19 -0.41
CA ASP A 289 26.23 21.58 0.09
C ASP A 289 27.35 20.62 -0.35
N GLY A 290 27.01 19.49 -1.00
CA GLY A 290 27.97 18.48 -1.47
C GLY A 290 27.54 17.03 -1.19
N GLU A 291 28.52 16.13 -1.20
CA GLU A 291 28.32 14.69 -0.99
C GLU A 291 28.86 14.26 0.37
N ASN A 292 28.09 13.46 1.11
CA ASN A 292 28.48 12.81 2.37
C ASN A 292 28.62 11.30 2.13
N PHE A 293 29.77 10.73 2.47
CA PHE A 293 30.08 9.32 2.18
C PHE A 293 29.99 8.46 3.44
N VAL A 294 29.41 7.27 3.28
CA VAL A 294 29.18 6.33 4.37
C VAL A 294 29.60 4.92 3.96
N LEU A 295 30.36 4.28 4.82
CA LEU A 295 30.69 2.86 4.76
C LEU A 295 29.93 2.13 5.87
N ALA A 296 28.97 1.30 5.53
CA ALA A 296 28.22 0.48 6.47
C ALA A 296 28.82 -0.92 6.52
N LEU A 297 29.18 -1.39 7.71
CA LEU A 297 29.65 -2.75 7.94
C LEU A 297 28.58 -3.54 8.68
N ILE A 298 28.20 -4.69 8.14
CA ILE A 298 27.15 -5.54 8.69
C ILE A 298 27.52 -7.02 8.60
N ARG A 299 27.03 -7.86 9.50
CA ARG A 299 27.22 -9.31 9.45
C ARG A 299 26.79 -9.87 8.09
N GLY A 300 27.56 -10.75 7.50
CA GLY A 300 27.42 -11.13 6.10
C GLY A 300 26.10 -11.79 5.70
N ASP A 301 25.40 -12.41 6.64
CA ASP A 301 24.07 -13.00 6.43
C ASP A 301 22.94 -11.98 6.47
N LEU A 302 23.19 -10.71 6.87
CA LEU A 302 22.20 -9.64 7.05
C LEU A 302 22.31 -8.59 5.93
N ASP A 303 21.25 -7.81 5.74
CA ASP A 303 21.19 -6.72 4.78
C ASP A 303 21.00 -5.37 5.47
N VAL A 304 21.65 -4.34 4.90
CA VAL A 304 21.55 -2.97 5.39
C VAL A 304 20.18 -2.40 5.05
N ASN A 305 19.51 -1.85 6.06
CA ASN A 305 18.32 -1.03 5.92
C ASN A 305 18.76 0.42 5.67
N SER A 306 18.53 0.93 4.46
CA SER A 306 18.95 2.28 4.07
C SER A 306 18.24 3.36 4.89
N ILE A 307 17.00 3.16 5.30
CA ILE A 307 16.22 4.11 6.11
C ILE A 307 16.75 4.17 7.55
N LYS A 308 17.02 3.01 8.18
CA LYS A 308 17.65 2.98 9.51
C LYS A 308 19.02 3.63 9.48
N LEU A 309 19.82 3.33 8.46
CA LEU A 309 21.14 3.94 8.29
C LEU A 309 21.05 5.45 8.08
N LYS A 310 20.17 5.91 7.18
CA LYS A 310 19.87 7.33 6.95
C LYS A 310 19.55 8.06 8.26
N ASN A 311 18.62 7.50 9.04
CA ASN A 311 18.21 8.07 10.33
C ASN A 311 19.37 8.07 11.35
N ALA A 312 20.13 6.99 11.43
CA ALA A 312 21.27 6.87 12.35
C ALA A 312 22.35 7.93 12.08
N ILE A 313 22.61 8.26 10.82
CA ILE A 313 23.64 9.26 10.47
C ILE A 313 23.09 10.68 10.40
N GLY A 314 21.77 10.88 10.47
CA GLY A 314 21.10 12.17 10.36
C GLY A 314 21.07 12.73 8.93
N ALA A 315 21.07 11.86 7.91
CA ALA A 315 21.02 12.26 6.51
C ALA A 315 19.64 12.84 6.14
N LYS A 316 19.64 13.87 5.29
CA LYS A 316 18.43 14.61 4.90
C LYS A 316 17.80 14.07 3.61
N THR A 317 18.63 13.52 2.72
CA THR A 317 18.21 12.95 1.44
C THR A 317 18.36 11.43 1.45
N GLU A 318 17.85 10.76 0.42
CA GLU A 318 18.02 9.32 0.25
C GLU A 318 19.50 8.96 0.02
N LEU A 319 19.89 7.77 0.50
CA LEU A 319 21.23 7.25 0.32
C LEU A 319 21.33 6.48 -0.99
N GLU A 320 22.32 6.82 -1.82
CA GLU A 320 22.62 6.17 -3.07
C GLU A 320 23.92 5.35 -2.95
N MET A 321 24.08 4.32 -3.80
CA MET A 321 25.33 3.56 -3.86
C MET A 321 26.46 4.45 -4.37
N MET A 322 27.64 4.37 -3.72
CA MET A 322 28.86 5.02 -4.22
C MET A 322 29.25 4.47 -5.58
N THR A 323 29.72 5.34 -6.45
CA THR A 323 30.32 4.94 -7.72
C THR A 323 31.73 4.35 -7.50
N THR A 324 32.30 3.71 -8.50
CA THR A 324 33.69 3.22 -8.43
C THR A 324 34.68 4.37 -8.15
N GLU A 325 34.44 5.53 -8.79
CA GLU A 325 35.26 6.73 -8.60
C GLU A 325 35.16 7.27 -7.16
N ASP A 326 33.98 7.22 -6.55
CA ASP A 326 33.80 7.59 -5.15
C ASP A 326 34.56 6.65 -4.21
N CYS A 327 34.53 5.35 -4.47
CA CYS A 327 35.26 4.35 -3.70
C CYS A 327 36.78 4.55 -3.82
N GLU A 328 37.30 4.88 -5.01
CA GLU A 328 38.72 5.16 -5.25
C GLU A 328 39.26 6.36 -4.45
N LYS A 329 38.44 7.42 -4.23
CA LYS A 329 38.79 8.56 -3.38
C LYS A 329 39.23 8.14 -1.98
N PHE A 330 38.68 7.04 -1.47
CA PHE A 330 38.97 6.50 -0.14
C PHE A 330 39.86 5.26 -0.16
N GLY A 331 40.36 4.86 -1.33
CA GLY A 331 41.13 3.62 -1.49
C GLY A 331 40.36 2.36 -1.15
N ILE A 332 39.05 2.38 -1.40
CA ILE A 332 38.14 1.24 -1.22
C ILE A 332 38.01 0.49 -2.55
N VAL A 333 38.13 -0.82 -2.51
CA VAL A 333 37.94 -1.70 -3.68
C VAL A 333 36.58 -2.36 -3.60
N PRO A 334 35.62 -2.04 -4.49
CA PRO A 334 34.31 -2.68 -4.50
C PRO A 334 34.39 -4.19 -4.59
N GLY A 335 33.63 -4.90 -3.71
CA GLY A 335 33.68 -6.35 -3.57
C GLY A 335 34.78 -6.86 -2.62
N TYR A 336 35.72 -5.99 -2.20
CA TYR A 336 36.81 -6.30 -1.27
C TYR A 336 36.98 -5.22 -0.21
N ALA A 337 35.92 -4.47 0.11
CA ALA A 337 35.94 -3.32 0.99
C ALA A 337 36.08 -3.71 2.47
N GLY A 338 36.83 -2.87 3.22
CA GLY A 338 37.01 -2.98 4.67
C GLY A 338 37.43 -1.67 5.28
N SER A 339 37.38 -1.53 6.61
CA SER A 339 37.73 -0.34 7.35
C SER A 339 38.83 -0.60 8.36
N TYR A 340 40.07 -0.31 8.00
CA TYR A 340 41.27 -0.57 8.83
C TYR A 340 42.01 0.70 9.25
N GLU A 341 41.65 1.84 8.68
CA GLU A 341 42.20 3.16 8.99
C GLU A 341 41.13 4.22 8.84
N LYS A 342 41.25 5.31 9.60
CA LYS A 342 40.35 6.46 9.49
C LYS A 342 40.60 7.19 8.17
N LYS A 343 39.53 7.39 7.42
CA LYS A 343 39.52 8.16 6.16
C LYS A 343 38.76 9.47 6.38
N GLU A 344 39.41 10.59 6.07
CA GLU A 344 38.75 11.90 6.14
C GLU A 344 37.60 11.99 5.11
N GLY A 345 36.43 12.48 5.54
CA GLY A 345 35.23 12.57 4.69
C GLY A 345 34.46 11.27 4.52
N LEU A 346 34.88 10.15 5.10
CA LEU A 346 34.16 8.88 5.09
C LEU A 346 33.68 8.54 6.52
N LYS A 347 32.38 8.46 6.71
CA LYS A 347 31.77 8.01 7.98
C LYS A 347 31.62 6.49 7.97
N VAL A 348 32.10 5.82 8.99
CA VAL A 348 31.98 4.35 9.11
C VAL A 348 30.98 4.00 10.18
N VAL A 349 29.93 3.26 9.80
CA VAL A 349 28.86 2.77 10.68
C VAL A 349 28.92 1.26 10.72
N ILE A 350 28.93 0.68 11.92
CA ILE A 350 28.82 -0.78 12.07
C ILE A 350 27.46 -1.15 12.66
N ASP A 351 26.89 -2.24 12.15
CA ASP A 351 25.72 -2.86 12.74
C ASP A 351 26.04 -3.47 14.09
N GLU A 352 25.09 -3.42 15.03
CA GLU A 352 25.30 -3.98 16.38
C GLU A 352 25.73 -5.44 16.37
N THR A 353 25.28 -6.22 15.39
CA THR A 353 25.61 -7.64 15.26
C THR A 353 27.09 -7.93 15.05
N VAL A 354 27.83 -6.98 14.45
CA VAL A 354 29.27 -7.13 14.19
C VAL A 354 30.07 -7.23 15.50
N LYS A 355 29.60 -6.61 16.58
CA LYS A 355 30.25 -6.64 17.91
C LYS A 355 30.35 -8.06 18.50
N TYR A 356 29.45 -8.94 18.07
CA TYR A 356 29.31 -10.29 18.63
C TYR A 356 29.95 -11.38 17.74
N VAL A 357 30.56 -10.97 16.61
CA VAL A 357 31.27 -11.92 15.74
C VAL A 357 32.76 -11.85 16.02
N ARG A 358 33.39 -12.99 16.29
CA ARG A 358 34.86 -13.11 16.40
C ARG A 358 35.42 -13.81 15.17
N ASN A 359 36.67 -13.50 14.85
CA ASN A 359 37.45 -14.13 13.79
C ASN A 359 36.72 -14.10 12.43
N PHE A 360 36.08 -12.99 12.10
CA PHE A 360 35.31 -12.86 10.85
C PHE A 360 36.22 -12.58 9.65
N ALA A 361 35.71 -12.83 8.46
CA ALA A 361 36.33 -12.43 7.19
C ALA A 361 35.77 -11.08 6.72
N LEU A 362 36.64 -10.17 6.25
CA LEU A 362 36.31 -8.83 5.74
C LEU A 362 37.25 -8.47 4.60
N GLY A 363 36.78 -7.71 3.61
CA GLY A 363 37.57 -7.24 2.48
C GLY A 363 38.84 -6.50 2.93
N ALA A 364 39.95 -6.69 2.21
CA ALA A 364 41.25 -6.12 2.54
C ALA A 364 41.58 -4.80 1.80
N ASN A 365 40.59 -4.18 1.13
CA ASN A 365 40.77 -3.05 0.18
C ASN A 365 41.81 -3.36 -0.91
N LYS A 366 41.93 -4.61 -1.28
CA LYS A 366 42.82 -5.10 -2.31
C LYS A 366 42.10 -6.14 -3.15
N GLU A 367 42.13 -5.99 -4.47
CA GLU A 367 41.47 -6.92 -5.37
C GLU A 367 41.94 -8.36 -5.15
N GLU A 368 40.99 -9.29 -5.08
CA GLU A 368 41.18 -10.72 -4.78
C GLU A 368 41.79 -11.04 -3.40
N TYR A 369 41.66 -10.13 -2.42
CA TYR A 369 42.15 -10.40 -1.07
C TYR A 369 41.12 -10.04 -0.01
N HIS A 370 41.04 -10.88 1.01
CA HIS A 370 40.33 -10.64 2.25
C HIS A 370 41.26 -10.85 3.46
N TYR A 371 40.97 -10.17 4.57
CA TYR A 371 41.47 -10.58 5.86
C TYR A 371 40.53 -11.61 6.48
N ILE A 372 41.09 -12.65 7.09
CA ILE A 372 40.42 -13.59 7.98
C ILE A 372 40.84 -13.31 9.42
N ASN A 373 40.11 -13.88 10.39
CA ASN A 373 40.37 -13.72 11.82
C ASN A 373 40.34 -12.24 12.26
N VAL A 374 39.55 -11.42 11.56
CA VAL A 374 39.33 -10.02 11.93
C VAL A 374 38.47 -9.97 13.18
N ASN A 375 38.80 -9.08 14.10
CA ASN A 375 38.02 -8.82 15.30
C ASN A 375 37.67 -7.33 15.39
N LEU A 376 36.79 -6.96 16.31
CA LEU A 376 36.28 -5.58 16.42
C LEU A 376 37.40 -4.54 16.58
N GLU A 377 38.46 -4.89 17.31
CA GLU A 377 39.66 -4.04 17.53
C GLU A 377 40.53 -3.85 16.28
N ASP A 378 40.38 -4.66 15.25
CA ASP A 378 41.12 -4.57 13.99
C ASP A 378 40.49 -3.59 13.00
N ILE A 379 39.29 -3.10 13.26
CA ILE A 379 38.53 -2.21 12.38
C ILE A 379 38.32 -0.84 13.01
N VAL A 380 38.24 0.18 12.17
CA VAL A 380 37.96 1.57 12.58
C VAL A 380 36.51 1.92 12.19
N TYR A 381 35.76 2.45 13.15
CA TYR A 381 34.38 2.88 12.94
C TYR A 381 34.07 4.14 13.76
N ASP A 382 33.03 4.90 13.32
CA ASP A 382 32.61 6.13 13.98
C ASP A 382 31.44 5.90 14.92
N MET A 383 30.57 4.94 14.60
CA MET A 383 29.38 4.65 15.40
C MET A 383 28.90 3.20 15.24
N VAL A 384 28.12 2.77 16.21
CA VAL A 384 27.38 1.49 16.22
C VAL A 384 25.90 1.81 16.23
N SER A 385 25.11 1.16 15.38
CA SER A 385 23.66 1.31 15.36
C SER A 385 23.00 0.05 14.81
N ASP A 386 21.73 -0.20 15.16
CA ASP A 386 20.90 -1.17 14.43
C ASP A 386 20.60 -0.60 13.03
N ILE A 387 21.27 -1.15 12.02
CA ILE A 387 21.12 -0.76 10.62
C ILE A 387 20.69 -1.94 9.74
N ARG A 388 20.26 -3.05 10.34
CA ARG A 388 19.84 -4.23 9.60
C ARG A 388 18.36 -4.23 9.23
N ASN A 389 18.01 -4.92 8.16
CA ASN A 389 16.64 -5.33 7.91
C ASN A 389 16.23 -6.41 8.93
N ALA A 390 15.02 -6.29 9.47
CA ALA A 390 14.36 -7.39 10.15
C ALA A 390 13.99 -8.50 9.14
N ARG A 391 13.90 -9.75 9.59
CA ARG A 391 13.64 -10.92 8.74
C ARG A 391 12.52 -11.77 9.29
N GLU A 392 11.91 -12.54 8.41
CA GLU A 392 11.06 -13.66 8.82
C GLU A 392 11.85 -14.61 9.74
N GLY A 393 11.23 -15.02 10.82
CA GLY A 393 11.85 -15.86 11.85
C GLY A 393 12.55 -15.10 12.97
N ASP A 394 12.79 -13.79 12.84
CA ASP A 394 13.29 -12.96 13.94
C ASP A 394 12.24 -12.85 15.05
N THR A 395 12.68 -12.60 16.29
CA THR A 395 11.78 -12.33 17.41
C THR A 395 11.14 -10.94 17.24
N ALA A 396 9.83 -10.86 17.44
CA ALA A 396 9.10 -9.60 17.40
C ALA A 396 9.63 -8.58 18.44
N PRO A 397 9.46 -7.27 18.23
CA PRO A 397 10.04 -6.23 19.11
C PRO A 397 9.56 -6.30 20.56
N ASP A 398 8.38 -6.88 20.82
CA ASP A 398 7.85 -7.07 22.17
C ASP A 398 8.42 -8.33 22.89
N GLY A 399 9.28 -9.10 22.20
CA GLY A 399 9.94 -10.30 22.73
C GLY A 399 9.06 -11.54 22.85
N LYS A 400 7.82 -11.53 22.32
CA LYS A 400 6.85 -12.61 22.56
C LYS A 400 6.60 -13.51 21.37
N GLY A 401 6.65 -12.98 20.16
CA GLY A 401 6.31 -13.69 18.95
C GLY A 401 7.47 -13.81 17.97
N THR A 402 7.20 -14.45 16.85
CA THR A 402 8.12 -14.59 15.73
C THR A 402 7.56 -13.89 14.51
N LEU A 403 8.37 -13.07 13.87
CA LEU A 403 7.99 -12.32 12.69
C LEU A 403 7.73 -13.25 11.49
N LYS A 404 6.64 -12.99 10.80
CA LYS A 404 6.24 -13.61 9.54
C LYS A 404 6.30 -12.59 8.43
N LEU A 405 6.72 -13.04 7.25
CA LEU A 405 6.71 -12.22 6.05
C LEU A 405 5.39 -12.40 5.30
N ALA A 406 4.80 -11.31 4.86
CA ALA A 406 3.67 -11.31 3.93
C ALA A 406 3.84 -10.21 2.89
N LYS A 407 3.15 -10.37 1.76
CA LYS A 407 3.01 -9.29 0.79
C LYS A 407 1.73 -8.50 1.03
N GLY A 408 1.82 -7.19 0.90
CA GLY A 408 0.74 -6.26 1.12
C GLY A 408 0.42 -5.39 -0.09
N ILE A 409 -0.85 -5.02 -0.22
CA ILE A 409 -1.33 -3.99 -1.14
C ILE A 409 -1.73 -2.79 -0.29
N GLU A 410 -1.02 -1.68 -0.41
CA GLU A 410 -1.34 -0.43 0.29
C GLU A 410 -2.66 0.15 -0.23
N VAL A 411 -3.71 0.13 0.58
CA VAL A 411 -5.04 0.67 0.22
C VAL A 411 -5.34 2.00 0.88
N GLY A 412 -4.65 2.32 1.96
CA GLY A 412 -4.78 3.58 2.68
C GLY A 412 -3.52 3.93 3.45
N HIS A 413 -3.32 5.23 3.68
CA HIS A 413 -2.18 5.75 4.40
C HIS A 413 -2.60 6.98 5.22
N ILE A 414 -2.16 7.06 6.47
CA ILE A 414 -2.44 8.17 7.38
C ILE A 414 -1.13 8.76 7.89
N PHE A 415 -1.07 10.11 7.96
CA PHE A 415 0.14 10.85 8.27
C PHE A 415 -0.11 11.92 9.33
N LYS A 416 0.85 12.12 10.22
CA LYS A 416 1.00 13.34 11.03
C LYS A 416 1.97 14.27 10.32
N LEU A 417 1.47 15.29 9.62
CA LEU A 417 2.29 16.22 8.82
C LEU A 417 3.01 17.27 9.67
N GLY A 418 2.56 17.45 10.92
CA GLY A 418 3.05 18.53 11.77
C GLY A 418 2.73 19.91 11.18
N ASP A 419 3.72 20.77 11.08
CA ASP A 419 3.55 22.14 10.55
C ASP A 419 4.20 22.36 9.16
N LYS A 420 4.60 21.31 8.47
CA LYS A 420 5.32 21.39 7.19
C LYS A 420 4.62 22.31 6.18
N TYR A 421 3.36 22.04 5.88
CA TYR A 421 2.59 22.81 4.90
C TYR A 421 2.04 24.11 5.47
N SER A 422 1.49 24.09 6.67
CA SER A 422 0.95 25.27 7.33
C SER A 422 2.01 26.34 7.56
N LYS A 423 3.24 25.95 7.88
CA LYS A 423 4.37 26.87 8.00
C LYS A 423 4.77 27.45 6.65
N ALA A 424 4.91 26.62 5.62
CA ALA A 424 5.28 27.06 4.27
C ALA A 424 4.26 28.04 3.67
N LEU A 425 2.96 27.77 3.87
CA LEU A 425 1.86 28.61 3.36
C LEU A 425 1.36 29.64 4.39
N ASN A 426 2.06 29.82 5.51
CA ASN A 426 1.71 30.75 6.60
C ASN A 426 0.25 30.59 7.10
N ALA A 427 -0.22 29.35 7.24
CA ALA A 427 -1.53 29.03 7.77
C ALA A 427 -1.50 29.05 9.31
N ALA A 428 -1.95 30.16 9.90
CA ALA A 428 -1.89 30.42 11.32
C ALA A 428 -3.22 30.96 11.86
N VAL A 429 -3.47 30.73 13.14
CA VAL A 429 -4.60 31.27 13.89
C VAL A 429 -4.10 32.10 15.07
N LEU A 430 -4.98 32.93 15.63
CA LEU A 430 -4.70 33.57 16.91
C LEU A 430 -5.05 32.61 18.06
N ASP A 431 -4.11 32.44 18.99
CA ASP A 431 -4.32 31.69 20.23
C ASP A 431 -5.17 32.46 21.26
N GLU A 432 -5.37 31.92 22.44
CA GLU A 432 -6.13 32.54 23.54
C GLU A 432 -5.56 33.88 24.03
N ASN A 433 -4.29 34.11 23.79
CA ASN A 433 -3.56 35.33 24.16
C ASN A 433 -3.44 36.33 23.00
N GLY A 434 -4.06 36.02 21.85
CA GLY A 434 -3.96 36.84 20.64
C GLY A 434 -2.62 36.72 19.90
N LYS A 435 -1.81 35.70 20.21
CA LYS A 435 -0.55 35.43 19.54
C LYS A 435 -0.78 34.50 18.34
N GLN A 436 -0.04 34.74 17.27
CA GLN A 436 -0.08 33.90 16.09
C GLN A 436 0.52 32.49 16.36
N GLN A 437 -0.24 31.45 16.05
CA GLN A 437 0.11 30.05 16.18
C GLN A 437 -0.04 29.36 14.82
N ILE A 438 1.04 28.72 14.33
CA ILE A 438 1.00 27.90 13.12
C ILE A 438 0.20 26.62 13.43
N MET A 439 -0.76 26.29 12.58
CA MET A 439 -1.60 25.09 12.74
C MET A 439 -0.80 23.81 12.51
N LYS A 440 -1.15 22.76 13.23
CA LYS A 440 -0.70 21.39 12.95
C LYS A 440 -1.65 20.71 11.99
N MET A 441 -1.14 19.83 11.13
CA MET A 441 -1.91 19.16 10.09
C MET A 441 -1.74 17.65 10.14
N GLY A 442 -2.83 16.94 9.81
CA GLY A 442 -2.83 15.53 9.45
C GLY A 442 -3.31 15.35 8.01
N CYS A 443 -2.89 14.26 7.36
CA CYS A 443 -3.31 13.87 6.02
C CYS A 443 -3.67 12.38 6.01
N TYR A 444 -4.79 12.03 5.36
CA TYR A 444 -5.36 10.68 5.44
C TYR A 444 -5.92 10.25 4.09
N GLY A 445 -5.21 9.37 3.36
CA GLY A 445 -5.54 8.95 2.00
C GLY A 445 -6.09 7.52 1.92
N ILE A 446 -7.07 7.28 1.05
CA ILE A 446 -7.54 5.95 0.64
C ILE A 446 -7.61 5.89 -0.88
N GLY A 447 -6.94 4.92 -1.49
CA GLY A 447 -7.06 4.63 -2.91
C GLY A 447 -8.35 3.88 -3.21
N ILE A 448 -9.46 4.60 -3.43
CA ILE A 448 -10.80 3.99 -3.63
C ILE A 448 -10.81 2.97 -4.77
N SER A 449 -10.20 3.31 -5.89
CA SER A 449 -10.06 2.40 -7.03
C SER A 449 -9.14 1.21 -6.72
N ARG A 450 -8.12 1.39 -5.89
CA ARG A 450 -7.21 0.32 -5.45
C ARG A 450 -7.91 -0.64 -4.48
N VAL A 451 -8.81 -0.16 -3.61
CA VAL A 451 -9.66 -1.00 -2.74
C VAL A 451 -10.49 -1.98 -3.55
N MET A 452 -11.06 -1.56 -4.68
CA MET A 452 -11.81 -2.46 -5.58
C MET A 452 -10.91 -3.58 -6.12
N ALA A 453 -9.71 -3.26 -6.58
CA ALA A 453 -8.77 -4.25 -7.10
C ALA A 453 -8.27 -5.18 -5.99
N ALA A 454 -7.92 -4.66 -4.82
CA ALA A 454 -7.46 -5.44 -3.67
C ALA A 454 -8.54 -6.41 -3.16
N ALA A 455 -9.82 -6.00 -3.17
CA ALA A 455 -10.92 -6.87 -2.81
C ALA A 455 -11.03 -8.08 -3.75
N ILE A 456 -10.79 -7.89 -5.06
CA ILE A 456 -10.78 -8.98 -6.03
C ILE A 456 -9.54 -9.88 -5.82
N GLU A 457 -8.36 -9.32 -5.59
CA GLU A 457 -7.14 -10.10 -5.34
C GLU A 457 -7.30 -11.06 -4.15
N GLN A 458 -7.96 -10.63 -3.08
CA GLN A 458 -8.23 -11.50 -1.94
C GLN A 458 -9.39 -12.48 -2.13
N ASN A 459 -10.29 -12.19 -3.05
CA ASN A 459 -11.58 -12.90 -3.17
C ASN A 459 -11.84 -13.28 -4.63
N ASN A 460 -11.15 -14.30 -5.11
CA ASN A 460 -11.36 -14.90 -6.43
C ASN A 460 -11.04 -16.39 -6.41
N ASP A 461 -11.50 -17.10 -7.44
CA ASP A 461 -11.15 -18.49 -7.73
C ASP A 461 -11.05 -18.72 -9.26
N GLU A 462 -10.88 -19.96 -9.67
CA GLU A 462 -10.80 -20.35 -11.09
C GLU A 462 -12.06 -19.99 -11.91
N TYR A 463 -13.20 -19.79 -11.25
CA TYR A 463 -14.49 -19.46 -11.91
C TYR A 463 -14.67 -17.95 -12.07
N GLY A 464 -14.12 -17.13 -11.16
CA GLY A 464 -14.27 -15.69 -11.22
C GLY A 464 -14.14 -14.98 -9.86
N ILE A 465 -14.80 -13.83 -9.75
CA ILE A 465 -14.78 -13.01 -8.54
C ILE A 465 -15.68 -13.62 -7.46
N ILE A 466 -15.30 -13.42 -6.19
CA ILE A 466 -16.11 -13.75 -5.00
C ILE A 466 -16.30 -12.46 -4.19
N TRP A 467 -17.24 -11.62 -4.60
CA TRP A 467 -17.43 -10.32 -3.96
C TRP A 467 -17.79 -10.42 -2.47
N PRO A 468 -17.18 -9.57 -1.60
CA PRO A 468 -17.79 -9.23 -0.32
C PRO A 468 -19.19 -8.61 -0.55
N LYS A 469 -20.18 -9.01 0.24
CA LYS A 469 -21.59 -8.65 0.06
C LYS A 469 -21.82 -7.14 -0.08
N ASN A 470 -21.13 -6.35 0.77
CA ASN A 470 -21.33 -4.90 0.86
C ASN A 470 -20.86 -4.11 -0.38
N ILE A 471 -19.93 -4.67 -1.14
CA ILE A 471 -19.36 -4.00 -2.33
C ILE A 471 -19.68 -4.71 -3.64
N ALA A 472 -20.34 -5.87 -3.60
CA ALA A 472 -20.81 -6.57 -4.80
C ALA A 472 -21.64 -5.64 -5.70
N PRO A 473 -21.49 -5.69 -7.03
CA PRO A 473 -22.23 -4.80 -7.94
C PRO A 473 -23.75 -4.98 -7.79
N TYR A 474 -24.19 -6.21 -7.57
CA TYR A 474 -25.53 -6.60 -7.14
C TYR A 474 -25.40 -7.79 -6.20
N LEU A 475 -26.32 -7.88 -5.23
CA LEU A 475 -26.32 -8.96 -4.25
C LEU A 475 -26.82 -10.28 -4.84
N VAL A 476 -27.83 -10.20 -5.70
CA VAL A 476 -28.56 -11.35 -6.23
C VAL A 476 -28.63 -11.30 -7.75
N ASP A 477 -28.39 -12.45 -8.39
CA ASP A 477 -28.70 -12.71 -9.80
C ASP A 477 -29.83 -13.73 -9.89
N VAL A 478 -31.00 -13.31 -10.38
CA VAL A 478 -32.09 -14.20 -10.68
C VAL A 478 -31.96 -14.67 -12.13
N ILE A 479 -31.73 -15.97 -12.33
CA ILE A 479 -31.47 -16.57 -13.64
C ILE A 479 -32.68 -17.35 -14.09
N ILE A 480 -33.28 -16.93 -15.20
CA ILE A 480 -34.28 -17.73 -15.92
C ILE A 480 -33.50 -18.72 -16.79
N ALA A 481 -33.50 -20.01 -16.42
CA ALA A 481 -32.69 -21.02 -17.10
C ALA A 481 -33.11 -21.22 -18.59
N ASN A 482 -34.41 -21.17 -18.87
CA ASN A 482 -34.96 -21.19 -20.22
C ASN A 482 -36.06 -20.13 -20.38
N VAL A 483 -35.74 -19.04 -21.03
CA VAL A 483 -36.70 -17.92 -21.25
C VAL A 483 -37.88 -18.24 -22.16
N LYS A 484 -37.83 -19.38 -22.86
CA LYS A 484 -38.94 -19.87 -23.69
C LYS A 484 -39.96 -20.73 -22.91
N ASP A 485 -39.61 -21.13 -21.70
CA ASP A 485 -40.46 -21.84 -20.76
C ASP A 485 -41.24 -20.81 -19.94
N GLU A 486 -42.53 -20.74 -20.14
CA GLU A 486 -43.42 -19.75 -19.50
C GLU A 486 -43.42 -19.87 -17.97
N VAL A 487 -43.29 -21.09 -17.43
CA VAL A 487 -43.27 -21.33 -15.97
C VAL A 487 -42.01 -20.77 -15.36
N GLN A 488 -40.84 -21.06 -15.95
CA GLN A 488 -39.56 -20.55 -15.48
C GLN A 488 -39.49 -19.03 -15.62
N SER A 489 -39.98 -18.48 -16.75
CA SER A 489 -39.98 -17.03 -16.97
C SER A 489 -40.89 -16.31 -15.98
N SER A 490 -42.14 -16.79 -15.80
CA SER A 490 -43.08 -16.18 -14.87
C SER A 490 -42.56 -16.23 -13.42
N LEU A 491 -41.97 -17.36 -13.01
CA LEU A 491 -41.40 -17.51 -11.66
C LEU A 491 -40.19 -16.59 -11.45
N GLY A 492 -39.26 -16.55 -12.40
CA GLY A 492 -38.08 -15.68 -12.33
C GLY A 492 -38.44 -14.20 -12.27
N GLU A 493 -39.37 -13.76 -13.11
CA GLU A 493 -39.91 -12.39 -13.10
C GLU A 493 -40.55 -12.04 -11.75
N LYS A 494 -41.40 -12.91 -11.21
CA LYS A 494 -42.08 -12.71 -9.93
C LYS A 494 -41.04 -12.52 -8.80
N ILE A 495 -40.02 -13.38 -8.70
CA ILE A 495 -38.99 -13.31 -7.69
C ILE A 495 -38.17 -12.03 -7.85
N TYR A 496 -37.79 -11.68 -9.09
CA TYR A 496 -37.06 -10.45 -9.37
C TYR A 496 -37.82 -9.20 -8.91
N GLU A 497 -39.12 -9.10 -9.24
CA GLU A 497 -39.97 -7.97 -8.86
C GLU A 497 -40.18 -7.90 -7.35
N GLU A 498 -40.36 -9.03 -6.68
CA GLU A 498 -40.50 -9.11 -5.22
C GLU A 498 -39.23 -8.64 -4.52
N LEU A 499 -38.04 -9.11 -4.93
CA LEU A 499 -36.77 -8.68 -4.37
C LEU A 499 -36.52 -7.18 -4.62
N LEU A 500 -36.77 -6.72 -5.85
CA LEU A 500 -36.61 -5.32 -6.22
C LEU A 500 -37.52 -4.38 -5.42
N SER A 501 -38.79 -4.74 -5.24
CA SER A 501 -39.76 -3.94 -4.47
C SER A 501 -39.45 -3.89 -2.97
N ASN A 502 -38.68 -4.86 -2.47
CA ASN A 502 -38.14 -4.87 -1.10
C ASN A 502 -36.77 -4.20 -0.95
N GLY A 503 -36.30 -3.48 -1.99
CA GLY A 503 -35.03 -2.73 -1.93
C GLY A 503 -33.79 -3.61 -2.05
N ILE A 504 -33.93 -4.87 -2.45
CA ILE A 504 -32.79 -5.78 -2.67
C ILE A 504 -32.13 -5.42 -4.00
N GLU A 505 -30.81 -5.32 -4.00
CA GLU A 505 -30.01 -5.10 -5.21
C GLU A 505 -29.94 -6.38 -6.05
N VAL A 506 -30.80 -6.47 -7.05
CA VAL A 506 -31.01 -7.68 -7.85
C VAL A 506 -30.88 -7.40 -9.34
N VAL A 507 -30.29 -8.34 -10.07
CA VAL A 507 -30.36 -8.44 -11.54
C VAL A 507 -31.22 -9.60 -11.94
N LEU A 508 -31.77 -9.51 -13.15
CA LEU A 508 -32.51 -10.62 -13.81
C LEU A 508 -31.74 -11.01 -15.07
N ASP A 509 -31.28 -12.26 -15.14
CA ASP A 509 -30.74 -12.81 -16.37
C ASP A 509 -31.85 -13.40 -17.25
N ASP A 510 -32.46 -12.52 -18.02
CA ASP A 510 -33.52 -12.77 -19.00
C ASP A 510 -32.99 -12.92 -20.43
N ARG A 511 -31.67 -13.12 -20.61
CA ARG A 511 -31.04 -13.30 -21.91
C ARG A 511 -31.50 -14.63 -22.55
N ASN A 512 -31.70 -14.62 -23.87
CA ASN A 512 -31.98 -15.85 -24.61
C ASN A 512 -30.70 -16.63 -24.92
N GLU A 513 -30.03 -17.09 -23.83
CA GLU A 513 -28.78 -17.84 -23.84
C GLU A 513 -28.96 -19.20 -23.15
N ARG A 514 -28.03 -20.14 -23.37
CA ARG A 514 -28.02 -21.43 -22.68
C ARG A 514 -27.77 -21.25 -21.19
N ALA A 515 -28.46 -21.98 -20.33
CA ALA A 515 -28.33 -21.91 -18.88
C ALA A 515 -26.87 -22.01 -18.40
N GLY A 516 -26.09 -22.96 -18.94
CA GLY A 516 -24.69 -23.12 -18.60
C GLY A 516 -23.81 -21.91 -18.96
N PHE A 517 -24.15 -21.09 -19.94
CA PHE A 517 -23.49 -19.85 -20.26
C PHE A 517 -23.82 -18.79 -19.20
N LYS A 518 -25.11 -18.64 -18.85
CA LYS A 518 -25.55 -17.71 -17.79
C LYS A 518 -24.89 -18.01 -16.45
N PHE A 519 -24.80 -19.30 -16.07
CA PHE A 519 -24.19 -19.73 -14.82
C PHE A 519 -22.68 -19.35 -14.75
N LYS A 520 -21.97 -19.56 -15.87
CA LYS A 520 -20.54 -19.20 -15.96
C LYS A 520 -20.33 -17.69 -15.89
N ASP A 521 -21.21 -16.90 -16.53
CA ASP A 521 -21.15 -15.44 -16.44
C ASP A 521 -21.42 -14.96 -15.02
N ALA A 522 -22.43 -15.53 -14.35
CA ALA A 522 -22.75 -15.18 -12.97
C ALA A 522 -21.60 -15.49 -12.00
N ASP A 523 -20.92 -16.65 -12.19
CA ASP A 523 -19.72 -17.01 -11.40
C ASP A 523 -18.55 -16.10 -11.73
N LEU A 524 -18.33 -15.78 -13.01
CA LEU A 524 -17.25 -14.90 -13.44
C LEU A 524 -17.40 -13.47 -12.86
N ILE A 525 -18.62 -12.92 -12.90
CA ILE A 525 -18.94 -11.59 -12.33
C ILE A 525 -18.91 -11.63 -10.81
N GLY A 526 -19.31 -12.77 -10.21
CA GLY A 526 -19.21 -13.02 -8.79
C GLY A 526 -20.40 -12.50 -7.98
N PHE A 527 -21.62 -12.56 -8.49
CA PHE A 527 -22.80 -12.22 -7.69
C PHE A 527 -22.89 -13.11 -6.45
N PRO A 528 -23.04 -12.56 -5.22
CA PRO A 528 -23.03 -13.34 -3.98
C PRO A 528 -24.06 -14.47 -3.95
N LEU A 529 -25.28 -14.21 -4.44
CA LEU A 529 -26.32 -15.23 -4.57
C LEU A 529 -26.80 -15.38 -6.02
N LYS A 530 -26.92 -16.63 -6.47
CA LYS A 530 -27.63 -17.00 -7.70
C LYS A 530 -28.92 -17.68 -7.35
N ILE A 531 -30.03 -17.20 -7.89
CA ILE A 531 -31.38 -17.80 -7.76
C ILE A 531 -31.80 -18.29 -9.13
N VAL A 532 -31.92 -19.60 -9.30
CA VAL A 532 -32.17 -20.22 -10.58
C VAL A 532 -33.65 -20.70 -10.67
N ALA A 533 -34.44 -20.03 -11.52
CA ALA A 533 -35.72 -20.53 -11.97
C ALA A 533 -35.48 -21.56 -13.08
N GLY A 534 -35.38 -22.83 -12.70
CA GLY A 534 -35.01 -23.96 -13.53
C GLY A 534 -36.10 -25.03 -13.56
N LYS A 535 -35.70 -26.30 -13.55
CA LYS A 535 -36.61 -27.43 -13.64
C LYS A 535 -37.61 -27.51 -12.49
N SER A 536 -37.20 -27.14 -11.26
CA SER A 536 -38.07 -27.13 -10.07
C SER A 536 -39.12 -26.01 -10.08
N ALA A 537 -39.11 -25.12 -11.08
CA ALA A 537 -40.08 -24.04 -11.22
C ALA A 537 -41.52 -24.54 -11.33
N ALA A 538 -41.74 -25.71 -11.94
CA ALA A 538 -43.05 -26.36 -12.03
C ALA A 538 -43.62 -26.76 -10.65
N GLU A 539 -42.75 -26.94 -9.64
CA GLU A 539 -43.13 -27.23 -8.25
C GLU A 539 -43.17 -25.94 -7.38
N GLY A 540 -43.01 -24.76 -7.98
CA GLY A 540 -42.93 -23.50 -7.27
C GLY A 540 -41.64 -23.31 -6.46
N LYS A 541 -40.55 -23.95 -6.86
CA LYS A 541 -39.26 -23.92 -6.18
C LYS A 541 -38.17 -23.38 -7.09
N VAL A 542 -37.11 -22.84 -6.45
CA VAL A 542 -35.90 -22.38 -7.10
C VAL A 542 -34.67 -22.95 -6.39
N GLU A 543 -33.58 -23.06 -7.12
CA GLU A 543 -32.25 -23.34 -6.53
C GLU A 543 -31.55 -22.04 -6.21
N ILE A 544 -31.10 -21.88 -4.95
CA ILE A 544 -30.28 -20.76 -4.51
C ILE A 544 -28.87 -21.28 -4.26
N LYS A 545 -27.90 -20.67 -4.91
CA LYS A 545 -26.46 -20.97 -4.72
C LYS A 545 -25.72 -19.80 -4.16
N ASP A 546 -25.01 -20.03 -3.05
CA ASP A 546 -24.04 -19.10 -2.49
C ASP A 546 -22.72 -19.18 -3.29
N ARG A 547 -22.23 -18.03 -3.76
CA ARG A 547 -21.00 -17.95 -4.56
C ARG A 547 -19.75 -18.27 -3.74
N ARG A 548 -19.72 -17.88 -2.47
CA ARG A 548 -18.56 -18.04 -1.58
C ARG A 548 -18.39 -19.47 -1.10
N THR A 549 -19.46 -20.09 -0.62
CA THR A 549 -19.41 -21.46 -0.08
C THR A 549 -19.59 -22.52 -1.15
N GLY A 550 -20.18 -22.17 -2.29
CA GLY A 550 -20.57 -23.09 -3.35
C GLY A 550 -21.81 -23.94 -3.01
N GLU A 551 -22.39 -23.76 -1.83
CA GLU A 551 -23.57 -24.50 -1.38
C GLU A 551 -24.82 -24.15 -2.21
N SER A 552 -25.59 -25.16 -2.57
CA SER A 552 -26.89 -25.03 -3.26
C SER A 552 -28.00 -25.52 -2.37
N THR A 553 -29.07 -24.74 -2.27
CA THR A 553 -30.26 -25.06 -1.48
C THR A 553 -31.51 -24.88 -2.34
N GLU A 554 -32.42 -25.87 -2.35
CA GLU A 554 -33.72 -25.73 -2.97
C GLU A 554 -34.68 -25.02 -2.01
N VAL A 555 -35.31 -23.93 -2.47
CA VAL A 555 -36.15 -23.05 -1.66
C VAL A 555 -37.48 -22.83 -2.38
N LYS A 556 -38.60 -22.82 -1.65
CA LYS A 556 -39.90 -22.44 -2.24
C LYS A 556 -39.86 -20.94 -2.61
N ALA A 557 -40.50 -20.60 -3.70
CA ALA A 557 -40.57 -19.24 -4.21
C ALA A 557 -41.06 -18.21 -3.15
N GLU A 558 -42.03 -18.63 -2.33
CA GLU A 558 -42.57 -17.80 -1.23
C GLU A 558 -41.57 -17.50 -0.11
N ASP A 559 -40.54 -18.33 0.07
CA ASP A 559 -39.52 -18.20 1.14
C ASP A 559 -38.24 -17.46 0.67
N VAL A 560 -38.09 -17.19 -0.63
CA VAL A 560 -36.90 -16.61 -1.24
C VAL A 560 -36.54 -15.26 -0.62
N LEU A 561 -37.54 -14.38 -0.47
CA LEU A 561 -37.28 -13.05 0.14
C LEU A 561 -36.74 -13.15 1.55
N GLN A 562 -37.30 -14.06 2.36
CA GLN A 562 -36.83 -14.26 3.73
C GLN A 562 -35.42 -14.86 3.76
N PHE A 563 -35.12 -15.79 2.85
CA PHE A 563 -33.79 -16.37 2.68
C PHE A 563 -32.75 -15.28 2.38
N VAL A 564 -33.04 -14.42 1.39
CA VAL A 564 -32.13 -13.31 1.01
C VAL A 564 -31.96 -12.31 2.17
N LYS A 565 -33.03 -11.98 2.90
CA LYS A 565 -32.93 -11.09 4.07
C LYS A 565 -32.09 -11.68 5.19
N ASN A 566 -32.12 -12.98 5.41
CA ASN A 566 -31.25 -13.65 6.38
C ASN A 566 -29.81 -13.63 5.90
N PHE A 567 -29.54 -13.97 4.63
CA PHE A 567 -28.21 -13.90 4.04
C PHE A 567 -27.57 -12.52 4.14
N MET A 568 -28.35 -11.44 4.12
CA MET A 568 -27.84 -10.07 4.28
C MET A 568 -27.37 -9.76 5.71
N LYS A 569 -27.91 -10.47 6.73
CA LYS A 569 -27.57 -10.23 8.13
C LYS A 569 -26.29 -10.94 8.59
N ASP A 570 -26.04 -12.11 8.01
CA ASP A 570 -24.83 -12.92 8.22
C ASP A 570 -23.61 -12.26 7.55
#